data_0fdea4187f25c3883f9a863847f98e4b
#
_entry.id   0fdea4187f25c3883f9a863847f98e4b
#
_cell.length_a   1.000
_cell.length_b   1.000
_cell.length_c   1.000
_cell.angle_alpha   90.00
_cell.angle_beta   90.00
_cell.angle_gamma   90.00
#
_symmetry.space_group_name_H-M   'P 1'
#
loop_
_entity.id
_entity.type
_entity.pdbx_description
1 polymer ?
#
loop_
_entity_poly.entity_id
_entity_poly.type
_entity_poly.pdbx_seq_one_letter_code
_entity_poly.pdbx_strand_id
1 'polypeptide(L)'
;MKKLVSDLMHPGLLTCDSEATLGQVASLLTQYHVHALIVVDHENHPQGIISDYDLLAGEWLSEQPQGLAIMRHLTAGELMSSPIETIEAEISLIEAAHRLIEIDINRLLVTEKGIPVGVISISDFVFSIAREEKPLRDTVSDVMSDAILVCRDKTPVPSAARTMTQAGWRSVLVVDAKGKPKGVVSGKDLLPYVVNGVDEKLTVRDIMHPALKIDMHAPLREAANMMIQKHNHRLVVIDKDDPQAFPLGIISSFDIVAEMAKPDSIWQK
;
A
#
# COMPACT_ATOMS: atom_id res chain seq x y z
N MET A 1 21.91 5.45 -19.40
CA MET A 1 20.70 6.12 -19.90
C MET A 1 19.78 6.37 -18.74
N LYS A 2 19.15 7.53 -18.68
CA LYS A 2 18.17 7.87 -17.64
C LYS A 2 16.93 7.00 -17.86
N LYS A 3 16.49 6.22 -16.88
CA LYS A 3 15.26 5.42 -16.97
C LYS A 3 14.05 6.34 -16.92
N LEU A 4 13.06 6.11 -17.77
CA LEU A 4 11.84 6.89 -17.89
C LEU A 4 10.66 6.16 -17.25
N VAL A 5 9.56 6.88 -17.00
CA VAL A 5 8.30 6.31 -16.51
C VAL A 5 7.79 5.22 -17.45
N SER A 6 7.86 5.45 -18.78
CA SER A 6 7.49 4.46 -19.79
C SER A 6 8.26 3.13 -19.71
N ASP A 7 9.47 3.13 -19.15
CA ASP A 7 10.27 1.90 -19.00
C ASP A 7 9.78 0.98 -17.89
N LEU A 8 8.96 1.51 -16.96
CA LEU A 8 8.58 0.81 -15.73
C LEU A 8 7.07 0.72 -15.49
N MET A 9 6.28 1.63 -16.08
CA MET A 9 4.83 1.68 -15.90
C MET A 9 4.14 0.38 -16.33
N HIS A 10 3.00 0.09 -15.76
CA HIS A 10 2.06 -0.90 -16.30
C HIS A 10 1.20 -0.24 -17.38
N PRO A 11 1.25 -0.74 -18.64
CA PRO A 11 0.44 -0.21 -19.72
C PRO A 11 -1.03 -0.61 -19.55
N GLY A 12 -1.93 0.26 -20.00
CA GLY A 12 -3.37 0.08 -19.87
C GLY A 12 -3.91 0.48 -18.51
N LEU A 13 -5.23 0.54 -18.40
CA LEU A 13 -5.93 0.97 -17.20
C LEU A 13 -6.89 -0.11 -16.74
N LEU A 14 -6.87 -0.43 -15.44
CA LEU A 14 -7.95 -1.13 -14.78
C LEU A 14 -8.91 -0.08 -14.22
N THR A 15 -10.14 -0.10 -14.71
CA THR A 15 -11.13 0.93 -14.43
C THR A 15 -12.37 0.38 -13.74
N CYS A 16 -13.10 1.27 -13.07
CA CYS A 16 -14.49 1.05 -12.68
C CYS A 16 -15.30 2.31 -12.98
N ASP A 17 -16.62 2.14 -13.16
CA ASP A 17 -17.55 3.24 -13.34
C ASP A 17 -17.67 4.05 -12.04
N SER A 18 -17.86 5.38 -12.14
CA SER A 18 -18.10 6.24 -10.99
C SER A 18 -19.34 5.85 -10.16
N GLU A 19 -20.34 5.24 -10.80
CA GLU A 19 -21.56 4.73 -10.16
C GLU A 19 -21.38 3.31 -9.58
N ALA A 20 -20.21 2.68 -9.74
CA ALA A 20 -19.96 1.37 -9.16
C ALA A 20 -20.08 1.39 -7.64
N THR A 21 -20.80 0.42 -7.07
CA THR A 21 -20.90 0.27 -5.61
C THR A 21 -19.56 -0.16 -5.01
N LEU A 22 -19.33 0.15 -3.73
CA LEU A 22 -18.09 -0.24 -3.04
C LEU A 22 -17.89 -1.76 -3.03
N GLY A 23 -18.98 -2.55 -2.99
CA GLY A 23 -18.93 -4.01 -3.13
C GLY A 23 -18.42 -4.47 -4.50
N GLN A 24 -18.82 -3.80 -5.57
CA GLN A 24 -18.29 -4.06 -6.91
C GLN A 24 -16.82 -3.69 -7.02
N VAL A 25 -16.43 -2.53 -6.49
CA VAL A 25 -15.02 -2.10 -6.43
C VAL A 25 -14.17 -3.12 -5.66
N ALA A 26 -14.60 -3.55 -4.46
CA ALA A 26 -13.90 -4.56 -3.67
C ALA A 26 -13.76 -5.89 -4.42
N SER A 27 -14.79 -6.29 -5.16
CA SER A 27 -14.79 -7.50 -5.98
C SER A 27 -13.77 -7.39 -7.12
N LEU A 28 -13.71 -6.25 -7.82
CA LEU A 28 -12.74 -6.01 -8.89
C LEU A 28 -11.30 -5.99 -8.37
N LEU A 29 -11.04 -5.29 -7.26
CA LEU A 29 -9.71 -5.27 -6.60
C LEU A 29 -9.25 -6.68 -6.26
N THR A 30 -10.15 -7.51 -5.74
CA THR A 30 -9.87 -8.91 -5.38
C THR A 30 -9.63 -9.77 -6.61
N GLN A 31 -10.50 -9.67 -7.61
CA GLN A 31 -10.46 -10.47 -8.84
C GLN A 31 -9.18 -10.23 -9.63
N TYR A 32 -8.78 -8.96 -9.78
CA TYR A 32 -7.58 -8.58 -10.54
C TYR A 32 -6.30 -8.54 -9.69
N HIS A 33 -6.40 -8.84 -8.39
CA HIS A 33 -5.27 -8.80 -7.45
C HIS A 33 -4.54 -7.45 -7.42
N VAL A 34 -5.29 -6.35 -7.58
CA VAL A 34 -4.77 -4.98 -7.54
C VAL A 34 -5.22 -4.25 -6.28
N HIS A 35 -4.54 -3.14 -5.97
CA HIS A 35 -4.81 -2.33 -4.78
C HIS A 35 -5.59 -1.04 -5.09
N ALA A 36 -5.80 -0.71 -6.37
CA ALA A 36 -6.61 0.44 -6.78
C ALA A 36 -7.11 0.28 -8.21
N LEU A 37 -8.17 1.04 -8.52
CA LEU A 37 -8.77 1.18 -9.84
C LEU A 37 -8.83 2.66 -10.21
N ILE A 38 -8.75 2.95 -11.49
CA ILE A 38 -9.07 4.28 -12.02
C ILE A 38 -10.59 4.38 -12.15
N VAL A 39 -11.15 5.41 -11.53
CA VAL A 39 -12.59 5.70 -11.65
C VAL A 39 -12.81 6.53 -12.90
N VAL A 40 -13.73 6.10 -13.74
CA VAL A 40 -14.06 6.77 -15.00
C VAL A 40 -15.54 7.19 -15.03
N ASP A 41 -15.83 8.23 -15.83
CA ASP A 41 -17.20 8.59 -16.15
C ASP A 41 -17.78 7.72 -17.28
N HIS A 42 -19.01 8.02 -17.67
CA HIS A 42 -19.73 7.30 -18.75
C HIS A 42 -19.08 7.44 -20.14
N GLU A 43 -18.19 8.43 -20.31
CA GLU A 43 -17.41 8.64 -21.54
C GLU A 43 -16.01 7.99 -21.45
N ASN A 44 -15.73 7.24 -20.37
CA ASN A 44 -14.44 6.62 -20.03
C ASN A 44 -13.30 7.63 -19.77
N HIS A 45 -13.63 8.86 -19.35
CA HIS A 45 -12.61 9.79 -18.91
C HIS A 45 -12.24 9.54 -17.44
N PRO A 46 -10.94 9.45 -17.11
CA PRO A 46 -10.48 9.31 -15.73
C PRO A 46 -10.91 10.50 -14.86
N GLN A 47 -11.59 10.22 -13.75
CA GLN A 47 -12.08 11.19 -12.78
C GLN A 47 -11.28 11.16 -11.48
N GLY A 48 -10.85 9.98 -11.06
CA GLY A 48 -10.17 9.77 -9.80
C GLY A 48 -9.58 8.38 -9.69
N ILE A 49 -9.11 8.05 -8.50
CA ILE A 49 -8.59 6.74 -8.12
C ILE A 49 -9.25 6.25 -6.85
N ILE A 50 -9.62 4.98 -6.81
CA ILE A 50 -10.17 4.33 -5.61
C ILE A 50 -9.33 3.12 -5.25
N SER A 51 -8.98 2.98 -3.97
CA SER A 51 -8.10 1.92 -3.46
C SER A 51 -8.75 1.10 -2.34
N ASP A 52 -8.11 -0.01 -1.97
CA ASP A 52 -8.45 -0.80 -0.79
C ASP A 52 -8.48 0.05 0.49
N TYR A 53 -7.61 1.06 0.60
CA TYR A 53 -7.57 1.96 1.74
C TYR A 53 -8.81 2.87 1.82
N ASP A 54 -9.28 3.38 0.70
CA ASP A 54 -10.48 4.24 0.65
C ASP A 54 -11.73 3.46 1.07
N LEU A 55 -11.85 2.21 0.63
CA LEU A 55 -12.93 1.31 1.03
C LEU A 55 -12.96 1.09 2.54
N LEU A 56 -11.79 0.93 3.15
CA LEU A 56 -11.68 0.74 4.60
C LEU A 56 -11.99 2.01 5.37
N ALA A 57 -11.46 3.14 4.92
CA ALA A 57 -11.74 4.45 5.52
C ALA A 57 -13.25 4.73 5.50
N GLY A 58 -13.91 4.41 4.38
CA GLY A 58 -15.34 4.55 4.25
C GLY A 58 -16.14 3.67 5.22
N GLU A 59 -15.85 2.37 5.29
CA GLU A 59 -16.61 1.39 6.07
C GLU A 59 -16.47 1.60 7.59
N TRP A 60 -15.25 1.91 8.07
CA TRP A 60 -14.92 1.85 9.50
C TRP A 60 -14.91 3.18 10.24
N LEU A 61 -14.94 4.32 9.53
CA LEU A 61 -15.06 5.64 10.15
C LEU A 61 -16.45 5.92 10.68
N SER A 62 -17.46 5.17 10.25
CA SER A 62 -18.83 5.34 10.74
C SER A 62 -18.97 4.73 12.14
N GLU A 63 -19.13 5.59 13.15
CA GLU A 63 -19.36 5.17 14.55
C GLU A 63 -20.78 4.67 14.82
N GLN A 64 -21.69 4.84 13.87
CA GLN A 64 -23.10 4.46 14.03
C GLN A 64 -23.48 3.30 13.11
N PRO A 65 -24.27 2.32 13.58
CA PRO A 65 -24.78 1.24 12.73
C PRO A 65 -25.53 1.72 11.49
N GLN A 66 -26.15 2.89 11.56
CA GLN A 66 -26.82 3.56 10.45
C GLN A 66 -25.80 4.09 9.42
N GLY A 67 -24.61 4.50 9.85
CA GLY A 67 -23.55 4.95 8.96
C GLY A 67 -23.00 3.81 8.07
N LEU A 68 -22.84 2.59 8.60
CA LEU A 68 -22.47 1.40 7.81
C LEU A 68 -23.50 1.11 6.72
N ALA A 69 -24.79 1.32 7.01
CA ALA A 69 -25.85 1.16 6.00
C ALA A 69 -25.76 2.23 4.90
N ILE A 70 -25.43 3.48 5.27
CA ILE A 70 -25.24 4.58 4.30
C ILE A 70 -24.02 4.30 3.43
N MET A 71 -22.89 3.88 4.02
CA MET A 71 -21.65 3.58 3.29
C MET A 71 -21.83 2.50 2.23
N ARG A 72 -22.72 1.52 2.46
CA ARG A 72 -23.02 0.47 1.46
C ARG A 72 -23.72 1.00 0.21
N HIS A 73 -24.27 2.20 0.26
CA HIS A 73 -24.90 2.87 -0.86
C HIS A 73 -23.98 3.86 -1.57
N LEU A 74 -22.81 4.16 -1.00
CA LEU A 74 -21.83 5.02 -1.66
C LEU A 74 -21.28 4.37 -2.92
N THR A 75 -20.98 5.23 -3.89
CA THR A 75 -20.39 4.86 -5.17
C THR A 75 -18.88 5.11 -5.18
N ALA A 76 -18.21 4.56 -6.17
CA ALA A 76 -16.78 4.81 -6.41
C ALA A 76 -16.49 6.30 -6.57
N GLY A 77 -17.35 7.04 -7.29
CA GLY A 77 -17.22 8.47 -7.52
C GLY A 77 -17.33 9.32 -6.26
N GLU A 78 -18.15 8.88 -5.29
CA GLU A 78 -18.31 9.59 -4.00
C GLU A 78 -17.15 9.34 -3.02
N LEU A 79 -16.41 8.23 -3.18
CA LEU A 79 -15.33 7.85 -2.26
C LEU A 79 -13.92 8.00 -2.85
N MET A 80 -13.79 8.11 -4.17
CA MET A 80 -12.50 8.22 -4.84
C MET A 80 -11.69 9.44 -4.40
N SER A 81 -10.38 9.35 -4.45
CA SER A 81 -9.49 10.50 -4.42
C SER A 81 -9.52 11.20 -5.77
N SER A 82 -9.84 12.50 -5.80
CA SER A 82 -9.95 13.33 -7.01
C SER A 82 -9.44 14.75 -6.72
N PRO A 83 -8.80 15.46 -7.69
CA PRO A 83 -8.48 14.98 -9.03
C PRO A 83 -7.39 13.90 -9.03
N ILE A 84 -7.33 13.09 -10.11
CA ILE A 84 -6.27 12.10 -10.26
C ILE A 84 -4.95 12.77 -10.62
N GLU A 85 -3.89 12.41 -9.91
CA GLU A 85 -2.54 12.89 -10.19
C GLU A 85 -1.94 12.18 -11.40
N THR A 86 -1.37 12.97 -12.32
CA THR A 86 -0.84 12.50 -13.60
C THR A 86 0.65 12.77 -13.74
N ILE A 87 1.31 11.99 -14.62
CA ILE A 87 2.70 12.20 -15.01
C ILE A 87 2.89 11.78 -16.47
N GLU A 88 3.70 12.54 -17.23
CA GLU A 88 4.04 12.17 -18.61
C GLU A 88 5.02 10.99 -18.66
N ALA A 89 4.83 10.10 -19.63
CA ALA A 89 5.60 8.87 -19.80
C ALA A 89 7.11 9.11 -20.03
N GLU A 90 7.48 10.27 -20.56
CA GLU A 90 8.87 10.68 -20.85
C GLU A 90 9.61 11.25 -19.61
N ILE A 91 8.92 11.44 -18.50
CA ILE A 91 9.53 11.93 -17.26
C ILE A 91 10.44 10.84 -16.65
N SER A 92 11.48 11.28 -15.92
CA SER A 92 12.41 10.35 -15.28
C SER A 92 11.79 9.62 -14.10
N LEU A 93 12.22 8.38 -13.85
CA LEU A 93 11.78 7.62 -12.68
C LEU A 93 12.06 8.33 -11.35
N ILE A 94 13.20 9.05 -11.25
CA ILE A 94 13.54 9.82 -10.04
C ILE A 94 12.51 10.91 -9.78
N GLU A 95 12.12 11.65 -10.81
CA GLU A 95 11.10 12.70 -10.70
C GLU A 95 9.73 12.11 -10.35
N ALA A 96 9.38 10.97 -10.93
CA ALA A 96 8.16 10.25 -10.56
C ALA A 96 8.19 9.76 -9.10
N ALA A 97 9.34 9.25 -8.63
CA ALA A 97 9.54 8.88 -7.23
C ALA A 97 9.37 10.09 -6.30
N HIS A 98 10.01 11.23 -6.63
CA HIS A 98 9.84 12.48 -5.88
C HIS A 98 8.37 12.88 -5.78
N ARG A 99 7.64 12.86 -6.90
CA ARG A 99 6.23 13.26 -6.91
C ARG A 99 5.37 12.35 -6.04
N LEU A 100 5.56 11.03 -6.12
CA LEU A 100 4.84 10.07 -5.27
C LEU A 100 5.07 10.35 -3.77
N ILE A 101 6.32 10.66 -3.40
CA ILE A 101 6.70 10.90 -2.00
C ILE A 101 6.22 12.27 -1.52
N GLU A 102 6.41 13.33 -2.32
CA GLU A 102 6.06 14.71 -1.96
C GLU A 102 4.57 14.88 -1.66
N ILE A 103 3.72 14.24 -2.45
CA ILE A 103 2.26 14.33 -2.30
C ILE A 103 1.64 13.13 -1.57
N ASP A 104 2.49 12.25 -1.01
CA ASP A 104 2.11 11.07 -0.20
C ASP A 104 1.07 10.15 -0.88
N ILE A 105 1.30 9.84 -2.16
CA ILE A 105 0.46 8.91 -2.91
C ILE A 105 1.22 7.68 -3.38
N ASN A 106 0.49 6.61 -3.71
CA ASN A 106 1.12 5.35 -4.11
C ASN A 106 1.12 5.13 -5.61
N ARG A 107 0.44 5.95 -6.40
CA ARG A 107 0.27 5.78 -7.85
C ARG A 107 0.08 7.10 -8.55
N LEU A 108 0.54 7.14 -9.80
CA LEU A 108 0.29 8.21 -10.77
C LEU A 108 -0.32 7.60 -12.02
N LEU A 109 -1.30 8.29 -12.60
CA LEU A 109 -1.79 8.01 -13.94
C LEU A 109 -0.75 8.47 -14.94
N VAL A 110 -0.31 7.57 -15.82
CA VAL A 110 0.69 7.93 -16.85
C VAL A 110 -0.02 8.38 -18.10
N THR A 111 0.43 9.50 -18.64
CA THR A 111 -0.09 10.10 -19.88
C THR A 111 0.99 10.21 -20.96
N GLU A 112 0.59 10.13 -22.21
CA GLU A 112 1.36 10.52 -23.37
C GLU A 112 0.61 11.65 -24.08
N LYS A 113 1.16 12.85 -24.05
CA LYS A 113 0.51 14.08 -24.61
C LYS A 113 -0.90 14.29 -24.05
N GLY A 114 -1.06 14.04 -22.75
CA GLY A 114 -2.33 14.18 -22.06
C GLY A 114 -3.31 13.00 -22.25
N ILE A 115 -2.96 11.98 -23.02
CA ILE A 115 -3.78 10.77 -23.19
C ILE A 115 -3.35 9.71 -22.17
N PRO A 116 -4.25 9.17 -21.33
CA PRO A 116 -3.94 8.12 -20.39
C PRO A 116 -3.47 6.84 -21.07
N VAL A 117 -2.29 6.32 -20.69
CA VAL A 117 -1.66 5.15 -21.31
C VAL A 117 -1.30 4.05 -20.31
N GLY A 118 -1.26 4.37 -19.01
CA GLY A 118 -0.91 3.39 -17.98
C GLY A 118 -0.90 3.96 -16.57
N VAL A 119 -0.35 3.19 -15.65
CA VAL A 119 -0.19 3.56 -14.24
C VAL A 119 1.22 3.21 -13.79
N ILE A 120 1.85 4.08 -13.00
CA ILE A 120 3.08 3.80 -12.28
C ILE A 120 2.83 3.86 -10.77
N SER A 121 3.35 2.91 -10.02
CA SER A 121 3.12 2.78 -8.59
C SER A 121 4.41 2.55 -7.80
N ILE A 122 4.35 2.75 -6.48
CA ILE A 122 5.44 2.41 -5.54
C ILE A 122 5.96 0.98 -5.75
N SER A 123 5.09 0.01 -6.07
CA SER A 123 5.49 -1.38 -6.30
C SER A 123 6.41 -1.55 -7.50
N ASP A 124 6.23 -0.76 -8.54
CA ASP A 124 7.06 -0.82 -9.76
C ASP A 124 8.49 -0.37 -9.45
N PHE A 125 8.64 0.65 -8.62
CA PHE A 125 9.96 1.10 -8.16
C PHE A 125 10.66 0.03 -7.33
N VAL A 126 9.96 -0.61 -6.38
CA VAL A 126 10.54 -1.70 -5.58
C VAL A 126 11.00 -2.85 -6.47
N PHE A 127 10.24 -3.18 -7.51
CA PHE A 127 10.63 -4.18 -8.50
C PHE A 127 11.90 -3.78 -9.27
N SER A 128 12.03 -2.50 -9.63
CA SER A 128 13.25 -1.98 -10.27
C SER A 128 14.47 -2.09 -9.35
N ILE A 129 14.31 -1.79 -8.06
CA ILE A 129 15.38 -1.87 -7.04
C ILE A 129 15.84 -3.31 -6.86
N ALA A 130 14.94 -4.25 -6.75
CA ALA A 130 15.27 -5.65 -6.58
C ALA A 130 16.16 -6.19 -7.70
N ARG A 131 16.04 -5.62 -8.91
CA ARG A 131 16.81 -6.01 -10.11
C ARG A 131 18.06 -5.17 -10.34
N GLU A 132 18.31 -4.12 -9.56
CA GLU A 132 19.47 -3.27 -9.73
C GLU A 132 20.75 -4.03 -9.32
N GLU A 133 21.77 -4.02 -10.18
CA GLU A 133 23.04 -4.73 -9.92
C GLU A 133 23.99 -3.92 -9.05
N LYS A 134 23.85 -2.59 -9.03
CA LYS A 134 24.71 -1.73 -8.21
C LYS A 134 24.49 -1.99 -6.71
N PRO A 135 25.56 -2.02 -5.90
CA PRO A 135 25.43 -2.19 -4.47
C PRO A 135 24.72 -0.96 -3.85
N LEU A 136 23.62 -1.23 -3.18
CA LEU A 136 22.97 -0.25 -2.29
C LEU A 136 23.82 -0.16 -1.02
N ARG A 137 24.16 1.06 -0.59
CA ARG A 137 24.96 1.27 0.62
C ARG A 137 24.11 1.20 1.88
N ASP A 138 22.82 1.57 1.75
CA ASP A 138 21.93 1.69 2.88
C ASP A 138 21.43 0.32 3.32
N THR A 139 21.34 0.18 4.63
CA THR A 139 20.74 -0.97 5.29
C THR A 139 19.27 -0.69 5.62
N VAL A 140 18.56 -1.71 6.02
CA VAL A 140 17.16 -1.60 6.46
C VAL A 140 17.03 -0.61 7.62
N SER A 141 17.98 -0.60 8.58
CA SER A 141 17.96 0.32 9.73
C SER A 141 18.12 1.79 9.35
N ASP A 142 18.75 2.10 8.22
CA ASP A 142 18.94 3.49 7.77
C ASP A 142 17.66 4.11 7.23
N VAL A 143 16.66 3.26 6.87
CA VAL A 143 15.48 3.66 6.11
C VAL A 143 14.16 3.30 6.79
N MET A 144 14.17 2.32 7.69
CA MET A 144 12.95 1.86 8.38
C MET A 144 12.28 2.96 9.18
N SER A 145 10.97 2.85 9.38
CA SER A 145 10.24 3.60 10.41
C SER A 145 10.31 2.85 11.73
N ASP A 146 10.68 3.53 12.81
CA ASP A 146 10.65 3.03 14.19
C ASP A 146 9.24 3.09 14.81
N ALA A 147 8.34 3.87 14.22
CA ALA A 147 6.94 3.88 14.59
C ALA A 147 6.23 2.60 14.13
N ILE A 148 5.58 1.91 15.06
CA ILE A 148 4.87 0.66 14.78
C ILE A 148 3.47 0.71 15.39
N LEU A 149 2.44 0.58 14.55
CA LEU A 149 1.09 0.34 15.05
C LEU A 149 0.94 -1.13 15.43
N VAL A 150 0.62 -1.39 16.69
CA VAL A 150 0.50 -2.76 17.21
C VAL A 150 -0.87 -3.04 17.79
N CYS A 151 -1.30 -4.31 17.71
CA CYS A 151 -2.47 -4.79 18.42
C CYS A 151 -2.20 -6.21 18.97
N ARG A 152 -3.12 -6.70 19.81
CA ARG A 152 -3.08 -8.08 20.34
C ARG A 152 -3.85 -9.04 19.43
N ASP A 153 -3.49 -10.31 19.45
CA ASP A 153 -4.09 -11.35 18.61
C ASP A 153 -5.61 -11.53 18.84
N LYS A 154 -6.13 -11.13 20.00
CA LYS A 154 -7.56 -11.15 20.35
C LYS A 154 -8.28 -9.84 20.07
N THR A 155 -7.61 -8.85 19.47
CA THR A 155 -8.26 -7.58 19.10
C THR A 155 -9.34 -7.86 18.06
N PRO A 156 -10.59 -7.37 18.25
CA PRO A 156 -11.64 -7.49 17.24
C PRO A 156 -11.23 -6.83 15.92
N VAL A 157 -11.55 -7.45 14.80
CA VAL A 157 -11.22 -6.93 13.46
C VAL A 157 -11.73 -5.50 13.25
N PRO A 158 -12.98 -5.14 13.63
CA PRO A 158 -13.46 -3.76 13.49
C PRO A 158 -12.62 -2.74 14.26
N SER A 159 -12.15 -3.11 15.46
CA SER A 159 -11.31 -2.23 16.27
C SER A 159 -9.94 -1.99 15.64
N ALA A 160 -9.31 -3.04 15.10
CA ALA A 160 -8.04 -2.94 14.42
C ALA A 160 -8.16 -2.07 13.15
N ALA A 161 -9.18 -2.32 12.32
CA ALA A 161 -9.46 -1.54 11.12
C ALA A 161 -9.66 -0.04 11.43
N ARG A 162 -10.48 0.27 12.44
CA ARG A 162 -10.71 1.66 12.90
C ARG A 162 -9.41 2.33 13.34
N THR A 163 -8.58 1.62 14.11
CA THR A 163 -7.30 2.15 14.58
C THR A 163 -6.36 2.43 13.41
N MET A 164 -6.29 1.53 12.41
CA MET A 164 -5.50 1.73 11.19
C MET A 164 -5.96 3.00 10.46
N THR A 165 -7.27 3.15 10.25
CA THR A 165 -7.83 4.30 9.53
C THR A 165 -7.59 5.62 10.28
N GLN A 166 -7.85 5.66 11.58
CA GLN A 166 -7.66 6.88 12.41
C GLN A 166 -6.19 7.30 12.48
N ALA A 167 -5.27 6.34 12.47
CA ALA A 167 -3.83 6.60 12.49
C ALA A 167 -3.24 6.90 11.09
N GLY A 168 -4.01 6.73 10.00
CA GLY A 168 -3.50 6.84 8.64
C GLY A 168 -2.59 5.68 8.23
N TRP A 169 -2.68 4.53 8.91
CA TRP A 169 -1.80 3.39 8.68
C TRP A 169 -2.46 2.30 7.84
N ARG A 170 -1.71 1.72 6.92
CA ARG A 170 -2.19 0.69 5.99
C ARG A 170 -2.07 -0.74 6.52
N SER A 171 -1.49 -0.91 7.70
CA SER A 171 -1.36 -2.22 8.36
C SER A 171 -1.14 -2.07 9.85
N VAL A 172 -1.43 -3.14 10.61
CA VAL A 172 -1.16 -3.26 12.03
C VAL A 172 -0.36 -4.53 12.31
N LEU A 173 0.67 -4.43 13.14
CA LEU A 173 1.45 -5.57 13.62
C LEU A 173 0.71 -6.25 14.77
N VAL A 174 0.47 -7.55 14.61
CA VAL A 174 -0.12 -8.38 15.68
C VAL A 174 0.99 -8.95 16.52
N VAL A 175 0.94 -8.70 17.84
CA VAL A 175 1.94 -9.20 18.79
C VAL A 175 1.30 -10.11 19.84
N ASP A 176 2.10 -11.03 20.38
CA ASP A 176 1.69 -11.86 21.50
C ASP A 176 1.70 -11.11 22.84
N ALA A 177 1.36 -11.80 23.95
CA ALA A 177 1.35 -11.21 25.29
C ALA A 177 2.73 -10.71 25.74
N LYS A 178 3.80 -11.20 25.14
CA LYS A 178 5.19 -10.80 25.44
C LYS A 178 5.71 -9.70 24.49
N GLY A 179 4.89 -9.24 23.52
CA GLY A 179 5.28 -8.24 22.53
C GLY A 179 5.98 -8.82 21.29
N LYS A 180 6.08 -10.14 21.14
CA LYS A 180 6.73 -10.76 19.98
C LYS A 180 5.81 -10.71 18.76
N PRO A 181 6.36 -10.41 17.57
CA PRO A 181 5.58 -10.35 16.33
C PRO A 181 5.05 -11.72 15.94
N LYS A 182 3.73 -11.80 15.73
CA LYS A 182 2.99 -13.00 15.29
C LYS A 182 2.53 -12.90 13.86
N GLY A 183 1.94 -11.77 13.49
CA GLY A 183 1.37 -11.57 12.18
C GLY A 183 1.20 -10.10 11.85
N VAL A 184 0.71 -9.84 10.65
CA VAL A 184 0.35 -8.50 10.16
C VAL A 184 -1.04 -8.60 9.57
N VAL A 185 -1.86 -7.58 9.82
CA VAL A 185 -3.14 -7.35 9.13
C VAL A 185 -2.99 -6.07 8.32
N SER A 186 -3.37 -6.14 7.05
CA SER A 186 -3.35 -5.04 6.10
C SER A 186 -4.74 -4.75 5.54
N GLY A 187 -4.89 -3.65 4.82
CA GLY A 187 -6.15 -3.30 4.15
C GLY A 187 -6.68 -4.42 3.26
N LYS A 188 -5.80 -5.11 2.54
CA LYS A 188 -6.18 -6.23 1.67
C LYS A 188 -6.89 -7.36 2.43
N ASP A 189 -6.46 -7.63 3.66
CA ASP A 189 -7.03 -8.71 4.48
C ASP A 189 -8.44 -8.38 4.96
N LEU A 190 -8.81 -7.10 4.91
CA LEU A 190 -10.12 -6.59 5.34
C LEU A 190 -11.12 -6.46 4.18
N LEU A 191 -10.68 -6.44 2.91
CA LEU A 191 -11.56 -6.32 1.74
C LEU A 191 -12.72 -7.32 1.69
N PRO A 192 -12.56 -8.62 2.03
CA PRO A 192 -13.67 -9.55 2.02
C PRO A 192 -14.83 -9.15 2.93
N TYR A 193 -14.55 -8.36 3.96
CA TYR A 193 -15.53 -7.94 4.97
C TYR A 193 -16.26 -6.66 4.58
N VAL A 194 -15.73 -5.87 3.66
CA VAL A 194 -16.44 -4.72 3.06
C VAL A 194 -17.69 -5.19 2.33
N VAL A 195 -17.60 -6.35 1.66
CA VAL A 195 -18.71 -6.94 0.89
C VAL A 195 -19.68 -7.69 1.79
N ASN A 196 -19.15 -8.54 2.68
CA ASN A 196 -19.95 -9.54 3.41
C ASN A 196 -20.33 -9.09 4.82
N GLY A 197 -19.77 -7.96 5.30
CA GLY A 197 -19.84 -7.56 6.70
C GLY A 197 -18.87 -8.38 7.58
N VAL A 198 -18.68 -7.92 8.81
CA VAL A 198 -17.79 -8.56 9.80
C VAL A 198 -18.62 -9.19 10.90
N ASP A 199 -18.34 -10.44 11.24
CA ASP A 199 -18.78 -11.01 12.51
C ASP A 199 -18.04 -10.28 13.65
N GLU A 200 -18.78 -9.72 14.60
CA GLU A 200 -18.23 -9.00 15.76
C GLU A 200 -17.28 -9.88 16.62
N LYS A 201 -17.39 -11.20 16.51
CA LYS A 201 -16.52 -12.15 17.20
C LYS A 201 -15.19 -12.40 16.49
N LEU A 202 -15.05 -11.95 15.23
CA LEU A 202 -13.83 -12.15 14.45
C LEU A 202 -12.70 -11.30 15.02
N THR A 203 -11.55 -11.94 15.25
CA THR A 203 -10.35 -11.28 15.77
C THR A 203 -9.27 -11.19 14.71
N VAL A 204 -8.30 -10.32 14.92
CA VAL A 204 -7.16 -10.19 13.99
C VAL A 204 -6.36 -11.49 13.84
N ARG A 205 -6.42 -12.38 14.83
CA ARG A 205 -5.81 -13.71 14.76
C ARG A 205 -6.35 -14.55 13.62
N ASP A 206 -7.62 -14.38 13.32
CA ASP A 206 -8.34 -15.21 12.34
C ASP A 206 -8.04 -14.80 10.90
N ILE A 207 -7.52 -13.57 10.72
CA ILE A 207 -7.27 -12.96 9.40
C ILE A 207 -5.81 -12.56 9.17
N MET A 208 -4.96 -12.53 10.21
CA MET A 208 -3.56 -12.11 10.07
C MET A 208 -2.76 -13.09 9.22
N HIS A 209 -1.81 -12.56 8.46
CA HIS A 209 -0.76 -13.33 7.82
C HIS A 209 0.50 -13.37 8.70
N PRO A 210 1.35 -14.41 8.59
CA PRO A 210 2.62 -14.45 9.32
C PRO A 210 3.47 -13.23 9.10
N ALA A 211 4.02 -12.63 10.16
CA ALA A 211 4.91 -11.49 10.04
C ALA A 211 6.19 -11.90 9.29
N LEU A 212 6.41 -11.30 8.12
CA LEU A 212 7.69 -11.44 7.42
C LEU A 212 8.72 -10.56 8.11
N LYS A 213 9.82 -11.17 8.55
CA LYS A 213 10.87 -10.51 9.33
C LYS A 213 12.11 -10.30 8.47
N ILE A 214 12.78 -9.18 8.69
CA ILE A 214 14.07 -8.87 8.07
C ILE A 214 15.03 -8.35 9.13
N ASP A 215 16.32 -8.64 8.95
CA ASP A 215 17.38 -8.13 9.81
C ASP A 215 17.59 -6.62 9.59
N MET A 216 17.77 -5.87 10.66
CA MET A 216 18.05 -4.44 10.58
C MET A 216 19.32 -4.10 9.79
N HIS A 217 20.28 -5.01 9.73
CA HIS A 217 21.55 -4.85 8.99
C HIS A 217 21.47 -5.38 7.55
N ALA A 218 20.32 -5.93 7.13
CA ALA A 218 20.14 -6.39 5.76
C ALA A 218 20.21 -5.22 4.77
N PRO A 219 20.76 -5.42 3.55
CA PRO A 219 20.74 -4.40 2.51
C PRO A 219 19.31 -4.17 1.99
N LEU A 220 18.99 -2.94 1.58
CA LEU A 220 17.66 -2.59 1.06
C LEU A 220 17.20 -3.47 -0.11
N ARG A 221 18.14 -3.95 -0.94
CA ARG A 221 17.82 -4.90 -2.01
C ARG A 221 17.23 -6.20 -1.49
N GLU A 222 17.68 -6.70 -0.35
CA GLU A 222 17.13 -7.90 0.28
C GLU A 222 15.68 -7.65 0.70
N ALA A 223 15.41 -6.47 1.30
CA ALA A 223 14.04 -6.06 1.62
C ALA A 223 13.15 -6.00 0.37
N ALA A 224 13.62 -5.35 -0.69
CA ALA A 224 12.90 -5.26 -1.96
C ALA A 224 12.62 -6.65 -2.57
N ASN A 225 13.64 -7.52 -2.62
CA ASN A 225 13.49 -8.89 -3.11
C ASN A 225 12.48 -9.69 -2.28
N MET A 226 12.53 -9.59 -0.96
CA MET A 226 11.59 -10.28 -0.06
C MET A 226 10.17 -9.78 -0.28
N MET A 227 9.97 -8.46 -0.41
CA MET A 227 8.65 -7.87 -0.68
C MET A 227 8.04 -8.41 -1.98
N ILE A 228 8.85 -8.50 -3.05
CA ILE A 228 8.39 -9.01 -4.35
C ILE A 228 8.07 -10.50 -4.28
N GLN A 229 9.00 -11.32 -3.78
CA GLN A 229 8.85 -12.77 -3.74
C GLN A 229 7.69 -13.23 -2.86
N LYS A 230 7.37 -12.46 -1.83
CA LYS A 230 6.30 -12.76 -0.87
C LYS A 230 5.01 -11.99 -1.14
N HIS A 231 4.98 -11.16 -2.21
CA HIS A 231 3.84 -10.29 -2.53
C HIS A 231 3.38 -9.46 -1.32
N ASN A 232 4.34 -8.87 -0.61
CA ASN A 232 4.11 -8.11 0.61
C ASN A 232 4.82 -6.77 0.53
N HIS A 233 4.16 -5.70 0.98
CA HIS A 233 4.67 -4.34 0.91
C HIS A 233 5.31 -3.84 2.21
N ARG A 234 5.39 -4.71 3.23
CA ARG A 234 5.94 -4.38 4.54
C ARG A 234 6.64 -5.56 5.16
N LEU A 235 7.77 -5.29 5.82
CA LEU A 235 8.52 -6.28 6.57
C LEU A 235 8.74 -5.76 8.00
N VAL A 236 8.65 -6.66 8.96
CA VAL A 236 8.95 -6.36 10.37
C VAL A 236 10.45 -6.41 10.56
N VAL A 237 11.03 -5.31 10.99
CA VAL A 237 12.47 -5.23 11.24
C VAL A 237 12.78 -5.75 12.64
N ILE A 238 13.75 -6.65 12.70
CA ILE A 238 14.25 -7.23 13.96
C ILE A 238 15.78 -7.16 13.96
N ASP A 239 16.37 -7.27 15.13
CA ASP A 239 17.77 -7.68 15.26
C ASP A 239 17.81 -9.21 15.35
N LYS A 240 18.45 -9.86 14.36
CA LYS A 240 18.58 -11.34 14.35
C LYS A 240 19.45 -11.88 15.47
N ASP A 241 20.36 -11.03 15.99
CA ASP A 241 21.27 -11.38 17.07
C ASP A 241 20.61 -11.20 18.46
N ASP A 242 19.43 -10.54 18.52
CA ASP A 242 18.60 -10.49 19.74
C ASP A 242 17.79 -11.80 19.90
N PRO A 243 18.06 -12.61 20.95
CA PRO A 243 17.28 -13.82 21.22
C PRO A 243 15.78 -13.57 21.45
N GLN A 244 15.40 -12.34 21.81
CA GLN A 244 14.02 -11.93 22.02
C GLN A 244 13.32 -11.65 20.68
N ALA A 245 14.06 -11.18 19.67
CA ALA A 245 13.56 -10.81 18.33
C ALA A 245 12.32 -9.89 18.41
N PHE A 246 12.40 -8.85 19.26
CA PHE A 246 11.37 -7.81 19.31
C PHE A 246 11.33 -7.02 18.02
N PRO A 247 10.16 -6.50 17.62
CA PRO A 247 10.08 -5.61 16.47
C PRO A 247 10.76 -4.27 16.79
N LEU A 248 11.73 -3.90 15.99
CA LEU A 248 12.46 -2.62 16.07
C LEU A 248 11.80 -1.54 15.22
N GLY A 249 11.15 -1.94 14.15
CA GLY A 249 10.52 -1.05 13.18
C GLY A 249 9.77 -1.82 12.10
N ILE A 250 9.29 -1.06 11.14
CA ILE A 250 8.70 -1.57 9.90
C ILE A 250 9.46 -0.92 8.75
N ILE A 251 9.79 -1.69 7.72
CA ILE A 251 10.20 -1.16 6.42
C ILE A 251 9.11 -1.45 5.40
N SER A 252 8.70 -0.44 4.66
CA SER A 252 7.66 -0.52 3.64
C SER A 252 8.22 -0.23 2.25
N SER A 253 7.45 -0.57 1.22
CA SER A 253 7.75 -0.19 -0.16
C SER A 253 7.89 1.33 -0.32
N PHE A 254 7.12 2.11 0.44
CA PHE A 254 7.18 3.57 0.41
C PHE A 254 8.52 4.09 0.94
N ASP A 255 9.02 3.54 2.06
CA ASP A 255 10.32 3.93 2.65
C ASP A 255 11.47 3.68 1.67
N ILE A 256 11.43 2.54 0.94
CA ILE A 256 12.43 2.21 -0.08
C ILE A 256 12.42 3.24 -1.22
N VAL A 257 11.23 3.64 -1.70
CA VAL A 257 11.11 4.63 -2.78
C VAL A 257 11.48 6.02 -2.31
N ALA A 258 11.18 6.37 -1.05
CA ALA A 258 11.60 7.62 -0.44
C ALA A 258 13.13 7.74 -0.41
N GLU A 259 13.86 6.64 -0.14
CA GLU A 259 15.32 6.61 -0.24
C GLU A 259 15.82 6.86 -1.66
N MET A 260 15.15 6.31 -2.68
CA MET A 260 15.49 6.57 -4.09
C MET A 260 15.33 8.04 -4.47
N ALA A 261 14.34 8.72 -3.91
CA ALA A 261 14.03 10.10 -4.22
C ALA A 261 15.04 11.09 -3.60
N LYS A 262 15.89 10.70 -2.65
CA LYS A 262 16.88 11.59 -2.03
C LYS A 262 17.91 12.11 -3.03
N PRO A 263 18.35 13.38 -2.91
CA PRO A 263 19.30 14.00 -3.87
C PRO A 263 20.65 13.30 -3.99
N ASP A 264 21.09 12.62 -2.95
CA ASP A 264 22.35 11.88 -2.86
C ASP A 264 22.19 10.38 -3.14
N SER A 265 20.98 9.95 -3.48
CA SER A 265 20.68 8.56 -3.83
C SER A 265 21.58 8.05 -4.97
N ILE A 266 22.00 6.81 -4.86
CA ILE A 266 22.75 6.12 -5.92
C ILE A 266 22.00 6.05 -7.26
N TRP A 267 20.69 6.26 -7.23
CA TRP A 267 19.80 6.27 -8.41
C TRP A 267 19.97 7.53 -9.25
N GLN A 268 20.59 8.58 -8.66
CA GLN A 268 20.86 9.84 -9.34
C GLN A 268 22.24 9.86 -10.04
N LYS A 269 23.07 8.85 -9.83
CA LYS A 269 24.40 8.68 -10.42
C LYS A 269 24.34 7.59 -11.51
#